data_da28fcd2d3c65a2dd6c0e8a910f7e8ae
#
_entry.id   da28fcd2d3c65a2dd6c0e8a910f7e8ae
#
_cell.length_a   1.000
_cell.length_b   1.000
_cell.length_c   1.000
_cell.angle_alpha   90.00
_cell.angle_beta   90.00
_cell.angle_gamma   90.00
#
_symmetry.space_group_name_H-M   'P 1'
#
loop_
_entity.id
_entity.type
_entity.pdbx_description
1 polymer ?
#
loop_
_entity_poly.entity_id
_entity_poly.type
_entity_poly.pdbx_seq_one_letter_code
_entity_poly.pdbx_strand_id
1 'polypeptide(L)'
;MHFEESGAFTGEVAPGMLEAMGVEYVILGHSERREYFNETDEALNKKVKKAFEHNIIPVLCCGETLEERENGTTNQKVGYQIKADLCGLTKEQAEKVIIAYEPFWAIGTGKTATKEQANETIAAIRSVVAEMFGKEVADKVRIQYGGSVKPNTITEQMAMSDIDGALVGGASLVADDFSKIVNY
;
A
#
# COMPACT_ATOMS: atom_id res chain seq x y z
N MET A 1 -9.39 -6.27 7.25
CA MET A 1 -9.64 -7.45 8.11
C MET A 1 -8.95 -7.31 9.46
N HIS A 2 -9.44 -8.02 10.48
CA HIS A 2 -8.75 -8.15 11.75
C HIS A 2 -7.63 -9.20 11.67
N PHE A 3 -6.74 -9.26 12.66
CA PHE A 3 -5.68 -10.28 12.75
C PHE A 3 -6.04 -11.46 13.66
N GLU A 4 -7.18 -11.42 14.38
CA GLU A 4 -7.66 -12.53 15.20
C GLU A 4 -8.62 -13.42 14.40
N GLU A 5 -8.55 -14.73 14.67
CA GLU A 5 -9.41 -15.73 14.02
C GLU A 5 -10.87 -15.63 14.48
N SER A 6 -11.06 -15.34 15.76
CA SER A 6 -12.36 -15.26 16.43
C SER A 6 -12.24 -14.49 17.73
N GLY A 7 -13.37 -14.11 18.32
CA GLY A 7 -13.40 -13.44 19.60
C GLY A 7 -14.44 -12.33 19.69
N ALA A 8 -14.36 -11.54 20.77
CA ALA A 8 -15.27 -10.43 21.04
C ALA A 8 -14.80 -9.14 20.31
N PHE A 9 -14.78 -9.18 18.98
CA PHE A 9 -14.34 -8.09 18.10
C PHE A 9 -15.52 -7.60 17.25
N THR A 10 -16.53 -7.04 17.90
CA THR A 10 -17.77 -6.60 17.24
C THR A 10 -17.48 -5.62 16.10
N GLY A 11 -17.96 -5.94 14.90
CA GLY A 11 -17.77 -5.12 13.68
C GLY A 11 -16.56 -5.51 12.83
N GLU A 12 -15.67 -6.38 13.33
CA GLU A 12 -14.48 -6.82 12.59
C GLU A 12 -14.78 -8.04 11.69
N VAL A 13 -13.99 -8.14 10.62
CA VAL A 13 -14.02 -9.27 9.67
C VAL A 13 -12.79 -10.13 9.91
N ALA A 14 -12.99 -11.40 10.28
CA ALA A 14 -11.91 -12.35 10.49
C ALA A 14 -11.29 -12.81 9.16
N PRO A 15 -9.99 -13.19 9.14
CA PRO A 15 -9.31 -13.64 7.91
C PRO A 15 -9.97 -14.88 7.30
N GLY A 16 -10.39 -15.86 8.11
CA GLY A 16 -11.10 -17.05 7.65
C GLY A 16 -12.43 -16.76 6.96
N MET A 17 -13.11 -15.64 7.27
CA MET A 17 -14.32 -15.22 6.55
C MET A 17 -13.99 -14.79 5.11
N LEU A 18 -12.85 -14.11 4.91
CA LEU A 18 -12.41 -13.69 3.58
C LEU A 18 -11.93 -14.88 2.75
N GLU A 19 -11.17 -15.80 3.37
CA GLU A 19 -10.73 -17.04 2.73
C GLU A 19 -11.91 -17.89 2.25
N ALA A 20 -12.94 -18.05 3.10
CA ALA A 20 -14.16 -18.80 2.76
C ALA A 20 -14.93 -18.18 1.58
N MET A 21 -14.74 -16.88 1.33
CA MET A 21 -15.33 -16.16 0.18
C MET A 21 -14.43 -16.18 -1.07
N GLY A 22 -13.26 -16.79 -1.01
CA GLY A 22 -12.31 -16.81 -2.10
C GLY A 22 -11.62 -15.46 -2.38
N VAL A 23 -11.47 -14.62 -1.34
CA VAL A 23 -10.78 -13.33 -1.46
C VAL A 23 -9.29 -13.59 -1.65
N GLU A 24 -8.72 -13.07 -2.73
CA GLU A 24 -7.29 -13.26 -3.07
C GLU A 24 -6.40 -12.13 -2.52
N TYR A 25 -6.92 -10.92 -2.39
CA TYR A 25 -6.16 -9.72 -1.98
C TYR A 25 -6.89 -8.97 -0.89
N VAL A 26 -6.13 -8.36 0.04
CA VAL A 26 -6.68 -7.51 1.08
C VAL A 26 -5.88 -6.21 1.22
N ILE A 27 -6.56 -5.07 1.17
CA ILE A 27 -5.95 -3.76 1.43
C ILE A 27 -5.80 -3.61 2.95
N LEU A 28 -4.59 -3.29 3.40
CA LEU A 28 -4.22 -3.10 4.80
C LEU A 28 -3.51 -1.76 4.97
N GLY A 29 -3.81 -1.04 6.04
CA GLY A 29 -3.14 0.21 6.37
C GLY A 29 -3.49 1.41 5.49
N HIS A 30 -4.61 1.37 4.76
CA HIS A 30 -5.09 2.53 4.01
C HIS A 30 -5.14 3.78 4.90
N SER A 31 -4.81 4.95 4.35
CA SER A 31 -4.75 6.22 5.09
C SER A 31 -5.98 6.47 5.96
N GLU A 32 -7.18 6.26 5.42
CA GLU A 32 -8.44 6.41 6.17
C GLU A 32 -8.52 5.48 7.38
N ARG A 33 -8.00 4.25 7.28
CA ARG A 33 -8.00 3.33 8.42
C ARG A 33 -6.96 3.71 9.48
N ARG A 34 -5.83 4.25 9.06
CA ARG A 34 -4.83 4.81 9.98
C ARG A 34 -5.39 6.02 10.72
N GLU A 35 -6.06 6.92 9.99
CA GLU A 35 -6.59 8.18 10.53
C GLU A 35 -7.87 7.99 11.36
N TYR A 36 -8.88 7.30 10.81
CA TYR A 36 -10.20 7.23 11.43
C TYR A 36 -10.38 6.05 12.38
N PHE A 37 -9.60 4.98 12.20
CA PHE A 37 -9.73 3.73 12.95
C PHE A 37 -8.47 3.37 13.76
N ASN A 38 -7.52 4.30 13.85
CA ASN A 38 -6.28 4.13 14.62
C ASN A 38 -5.54 2.82 14.29
N GLU A 39 -5.44 2.49 13.01
CA GLU A 39 -4.71 1.30 12.54
C GLU A 39 -3.20 1.56 12.63
N THR A 40 -2.54 0.90 13.59
CA THR A 40 -1.11 1.11 13.89
C THR A 40 -0.21 0.16 13.10
N ASP A 41 1.07 0.52 12.92
CA ASP A 41 2.04 -0.33 12.23
C ASP A 41 2.21 -1.70 12.93
N GLU A 42 2.12 -1.74 14.28
CA GLU A 42 2.14 -3.01 15.01
C GLU A 42 0.94 -3.91 14.65
N ALA A 43 -0.27 -3.32 14.60
CA ALA A 43 -1.47 -4.05 14.19
C ALA A 43 -1.37 -4.50 12.72
N LEU A 44 -0.79 -3.67 11.86
CA LEU A 44 -0.59 -3.99 10.44
C LEU A 44 0.40 -5.13 10.23
N ASN A 45 1.50 -5.18 10.98
CA ASN A 45 2.41 -6.32 10.93
C ASN A 45 1.69 -7.65 11.26
N LYS A 46 0.83 -7.64 12.29
CA LYS A 46 0.01 -8.82 12.64
C LYS A 46 -0.96 -9.17 11.49
N LYS A 47 -1.60 -8.17 10.88
CA LYS A 47 -2.54 -8.35 9.76
C LYS A 47 -1.86 -8.89 8.51
N VAL A 48 -0.67 -8.39 8.16
CA VAL A 48 0.12 -8.87 7.02
C VAL A 48 0.48 -10.35 7.19
N LYS A 49 1.00 -10.74 8.37
CA LYS A 49 1.31 -12.13 8.68
C LYS A 49 0.08 -13.02 8.61
N LYS A 50 -1.02 -12.56 9.18
CA LYS A 50 -2.28 -13.28 9.20
C LYS A 50 -2.89 -13.46 7.80
N ALA A 51 -2.74 -12.48 6.92
CA ALA A 51 -3.16 -12.61 5.53
C ALA A 51 -2.45 -13.78 4.83
N PHE A 52 -1.13 -13.90 5.01
CA PHE A 52 -0.37 -15.02 4.45
C PHE A 52 -0.74 -16.38 5.04
N GLU A 53 -1.11 -16.47 6.33
CA GLU A 53 -1.60 -17.70 6.95
C GLU A 53 -2.88 -18.21 6.27
N HIS A 54 -3.69 -17.31 5.70
CA HIS A 54 -4.94 -17.60 4.99
C HIS A 54 -4.80 -17.53 3.45
N ASN A 55 -3.58 -17.57 2.91
CA ASN A 55 -3.31 -17.47 1.47
C ASN A 55 -3.87 -16.22 0.80
N ILE A 56 -4.05 -15.14 1.56
CA ILE A 56 -4.50 -13.83 1.05
C ILE A 56 -3.27 -12.93 0.85
N ILE A 57 -3.16 -12.32 -0.30
CA ILE A 57 -2.05 -11.41 -0.62
C ILE A 57 -2.35 -10.01 -0.05
N PRO A 58 -1.49 -9.48 0.84
CA PRO A 58 -1.67 -8.13 1.36
C PRO A 58 -1.27 -7.07 0.32
N VAL A 59 -2.14 -6.06 0.15
CA VAL A 59 -1.84 -4.77 -0.46
C VAL A 59 -1.63 -3.79 0.68
N LEU A 60 -0.38 -3.56 1.04
CA LEU A 60 0.02 -2.77 2.21
C LEU A 60 0.17 -1.31 1.84
N CYS A 61 -0.65 -0.45 2.42
CA CYS A 61 -0.59 1.00 2.23
C CYS A 61 0.37 1.67 3.23
N CYS A 62 1.20 2.56 2.72
CA CYS A 62 2.08 3.42 3.50
C CYS A 62 2.09 4.85 2.94
N GLY A 63 2.46 5.82 3.75
CA GLY A 63 2.52 7.21 3.30
C GLY A 63 2.78 8.18 4.44
N GLU A 64 2.94 9.44 4.05
CA GLU A 64 3.24 10.55 4.95
C GLU A 64 2.14 11.60 4.93
N THR A 65 2.04 12.37 6.00
CA THR A 65 1.22 13.56 6.12
C THR A 65 1.84 14.76 5.39
N LEU A 66 1.07 15.84 5.20
CA LEU A 66 1.59 17.08 4.62
C LEU A 66 2.70 17.67 5.48
N GLU A 67 2.55 17.66 6.80
CA GLU A 67 3.56 18.15 7.73
C GLU A 67 4.87 17.38 7.62
N GLU A 68 4.82 16.05 7.56
CA GLU A 68 6.00 15.19 7.37
C GLU A 68 6.67 15.48 6.02
N ARG A 69 5.89 15.74 4.97
CA ARG A 69 6.40 16.13 3.65
C ARG A 69 7.10 17.48 3.68
N GLU A 70 6.46 18.50 4.25
CA GLU A 70 7.02 19.86 4.35
C GLU A 70 8.26 19.91 5.22
N ASN A 71 8.33 19.08 6.26
CA ASN A 71 9.51 18.94 7.13
C ASN A 71 10.64 18.09 6.52
N GLY A 72 10.45 17.51 5.32
CA GLY A 72 11.46 16.69 4.65
C GLY A 72 11.67 15.32 5.30
N THR A 73 10.70 14.81 6.07
CA THR A 73 10.80 13.52 6.79
C THR A 73 10.06 12.37 6.09
N THR A 74 9.61 12.56 4.84
CA THR A 74 8.88 11.56 4.04
C THR A 74 9.58 10.20 4.05
N ASN A 75 10.87 10.16 3.64
CA ASN A 75 11.60 8.89 3.51
C ASN A 75 11.79 8.17 4.84
N GLN A 76 12.00 8.92 5.94
CA GLN A 76 12.07 8.36 7.30
C GLN A 76 10.73 7.74 7.69
N LYS A 77 9.63 8.45 7.42
CA LYS A 77 8.28 7.99 7.76
C LYS A 77 7.91 6.70 7.01
N VAL A 78 7.97 6.73 5.68
CA VAL A 78 7.60 5.54 4.89
C VAL A 78 8.58 4.38 5.14
N GLY A 79 9.86 4.67 5.33
CA GLY A 79 10.87 3.66 5.66
C GLY A 79 10.59 2.99 7.00
N TYR A 80 10.18 3.76 8.01
CA TYR A 80 9.76 3.20 9.30
C TYR A 80 8.54 2.29 9.16
N GLN A 81 7.50 2.75 8.45
CA GLN A 81 6.29 1.95 8.22
C GLN A 81 6.62 0.62 7.55
N ILE A 82 7.39 0.63 6.47
CA ILE A 82 7.80 -0.59 5.76
C ILE A 82 8.59 -1.54 6.66
N LYS A 83 9.56 -1.02 7.44
CA LYS A 83 10.34 -1.83 8.38
C LYS A 83 9.46 -2.44 9.47
N ALA A 84 8.52 -1.70 10.01
CA ALA A 84 7.62 -2.17 11.06
C ALA A 84 6.60 -3.18 10.51
N ASP A 85 5.92 -2.82 9.42
CA ASP A 85 4.82 -3.60 8.87
C ASP A 85 5.28 -4.96 8.28
N LEU A 86 6.49 -5.01 7.70
CA LEU A 86 7.07 -6.22 7.09
C LEU A 86 8.04 -6.99 8.02
N CYS A 87 8.20 -6.55 9.27
CA CYS A 87 9.09 -7.18 10.23
C CYS A 87 8.76 -8.66 10.43
N GLY A 88 9.76 -9.53 10.25
CA GLY A 88 9.64 -10.97 10.50
C GLY A 88 8.95 -11.77 9.39
N LEU A 89 8.69 -11.17 8.21
CA LEU A 89 8.31 -11.94 7.02
C LEU A 89 9.51 -12.72 6.47
N THR A 90 9.22 -13.85 5.80
CA THR A 90 10.22 -14.53 4.97
C THR A 90 10.43 -13.79 3.65
N LYS A 91 11.50 -14.10 2.93
CA LYS A 91 11.75 -13.55 1.60
C LYS A 91 10.61 -13.89 0.61
N GLU A 92 10.13 -15.13 0.67
CA GLU A 92 9.04 -15.63 -0.17
C GLU A 92 7.71 -14.93 0.10
N GLN A 93 7.45 -14.55 1.35
CA GLN A 93 6.30 -13.72 1.72
C GLN A 93 6.49 -12.29 1.24
N ALA A 94 7.66 -11.71 1.48
CA ALA A 94 7.96 -10.34 1.06
C ALA A 94 7.85 -10.14 -0.46
N GLU A 95 8.29 -11.10 -1.29
CA GLU A 95 8.14 -11.07 -2.75
C GLU A 95 6.68 -10.99 -3.21
N LYS A 96 5.74 -11.45 -2.40
CA LYS A 96 4.31 -11.47 -2.75
C LYS A 96 3.54 -10.25 -2.26
N VAL A 97 4.09 -9.50 -1.29
CA VAL A 97 3.45 -8.27 -0.83
C VAL A 97 3.34 -7.27 -1.97
N ILE A 98 2.19 -6.65 -2.11
CA ILE A 98 2.05 -5.45 -2.93
C ILE A 98 2.09 -4.26 -1.97
N ILE A 99 2.94 -3.27 -2.25
CA ILE A 99 3.00 -2.03 -1.47
C ILE A 99 2.27 -0.94 -2.25
N ALA A 100 1.44 -0.16 -1.58
CA ALA A 100 0.77 1.00 -2.16
C ALA A 100 1.23 2.27 -1.43
N TYR A 101 1.98 3.12 -2.12
CA TYR A 101 2.38 4.40 -1.59
C TYR A 101 1.25 5.42 -1.76
N GLU A 102 0.74 5.91 -0.67
CA GLU A 102 -0.31 6.90 -0.58
C GLU A 102 0.25 8.21 0.01
N PRO A 103 0.52 9.27 -0.76
CA PRO A 103 0.75 10.58 -0.16
C PRO A 103 -0.55 11.04 0.52
N PHE A 104 -0.69 10.87 1.85
CA PHE A 104 -1.95 11.08 2.59
C PHE A 104 -2.51 12.50 2.36
N TRP A 105 -1.62 13.48 2.18
CA TRP A 105 -1.97 14.86 1.87
C TRP A 105 -2.58 15.07 0.47
N ALA A 106 -2.48 14.09 -0.42
CA ALA A 106 -3.02 14.15 -1.78
C ALA A 106 -4.34 13.38 -1.94
N ILE A 107 -4.81 12.68 -0.88
CA ILE A 107 -6.03 11.89 -0.94
C ILE A 107 -7.23 12.78 -0.56
N GLY A 108 -8.18 12.96 -1.49
CA GLY A 108 -9.41 13.70 -1.25
C GLY A 108 -9.25 15.22 -1.05
N THR A 109 -8.04 15.77 -1.15
CA THR A 109 -7.75 17.18 -0.88
C THR A 109 -7.72 18.08 -2.12
N GLY A 110 -7.74 17.48 -3.31
CA GLY A 110 -7.51 18.17 -4.58
C GLY A 110 -6.02 18.47 -4.87
N LYS A 111 -5.12 18.23 -3.94
CA LYS A 111 -3.66 18.26 -4.16
C LYS A 111 -3.24 16.96 -4.84
N THR A 112 -2.17 17.00 -5.62
CA THR A 112 -1.62 15.83 -6.32
C THR A 112 -0.11 15.85 -6.20
N ALA A 113 0.49 14.72 -5.85
CA ALA A 113 1.94 14.58 -5.97
C ALA A 113 2.32 14.58 -7.46
N THR A 114 3.44 15.20 -7.81
CA THR A 114 3.97 15.03 -9.16
C THR A 114 4.44 13.59 -9.36
N LYS A 115 4.52 13.13 -10.60
CA LYS A 115 5.02 11.79 -10.92
C LYS A 115 6.46 11.58 -10.42
N GLU A 116 7.28 12.63 -10.48
CA GLU A 116 8.66 12.61 -9.98
C GLU A 116 8.69 12.45 -8.45
N GLN A 117 7.87 13.20 -7.73
CA GLN A 117 7.74 13.07 -6.27
C GLN A 117 7.27 11.68 -5.85
N ALA A 118 6.29 11.13 -6.57
CA ALA A 118 5.80 9.78 -6.33
C ALA A 118 6.90 8.74 -6.58
N ASN A 119 7.58 8.84 -7.72
CA ASN A 119 8.66 7.93 -8.09
C ASN A 119 9.83 7.97 -7.10
N GLU A 120 10.25 9.17 -6.67
CA GLU A 120 11.31 9.33 -5.68
C GLU A 120 10.98 8.62 -4.36
N THR A 121 9.77 8.79 -3.85
CA THR A 121 9.34 8.14 -2.61
C THR A 121 9.21 6.62 -2.80
N ILE A 122 8.67 6.16 -3.93
CA ILE A 122 8.57 4.73 -4.25
C ILE A 122 9.95 4.09 -4.38
N ALA A 123 10.92 4.76 -5.02
CA ALA A 123 12.31 4.31 -5.08
C ALA A 123 12.93 4.18 -3.67
N ALA A 124 12.65 5.14 -2.77
CA ALA A 124 13.09 5.05 -1.37
C ALA A 124 12.44 3.85 -0.65
N ILE A 125 11.15 3.59 -0.84
CA ILE A 125 10.46 2.41 -0.31
C ILE A 125 11.13 1.13 -0.82
N ARG A 126 11.39 1.02 -2.12
CA ARG A 126 12.07 -0.14 -2.73
C ARG A 126 13.47 -0.34 -2.15
N SER A 127 14.19 0.74 -1.88
CA SER A 127 15.50 0.68 -1.23
C SER A 127 15.43 0.11 0.19
N VAL A 128 14.38 0.43 0.95
CA VAL A 128 14.13 -0.14 2.28
C VAL A 128 13.81 -1.64 2.20
N VAL A 129 13.02 -2.06 1.21
CA VAL A 129 12.76 -3.49 0.95
C VAL A 129 14.06 -4.23 0.63
N ALA A 130 14.93 -3.61 -0.19
CA ALA A 130 16.23 -4.17 -0.52
C ALA A 130 17.16 -4.29 0.71
N GLU A 131 17.14 -3.31 1.62
CA GLU A 131 17.86 -3.37 2.88
C GLU A 131 17.39 -4.54 3.76
N MET A 132 16.07 -4.78 3.82
CA MET A 132 15.48 -5.82 4.68
C MET A 132 15.63 -7.24 4.11
N PHE A 133 15.41 -7.41 2.82
CA PHE A 133 15.22 -8.74 2.20
C PHE A 133 16.21 -9.04 1.07
N GLY A 134 16.97 -8.07 0.64
CA GLY A 134 17.90 -8.16 -0.48
C GLY A 134 17.34 -7.63 -1.80
N LYS A 135 18.25 -7.26 -2.71
CA LYS A 135 17.90 -6.64 -3.99
C LYS A 135 16.98 -7.52 -4.86
N GLU A 136 17.22 -8.84 -4.89
CA GLU A 136 16.43 -9.77 -5.69
C GLU A 136 14.94 -9.78 -5.28
N VAL A 137 14.65 -9.64 -3.98
CA VAL A 137 13.29 -9.51 -3.47
C VAL A 137 12.71 -8.16 -3.84
N ALA A 138 13.46 -7.08 -3.63
CA ALA A 138 13.01 -5.72 -3.92
C ALA A 138 12.68 -5.51 -5.41
N ASP A 139 13.43 -6.15 -6.31
CA ASP A 139 13.18 -6.08 -7.75
C ASP A 139 11.88 -6.80 -8.18
N LYS A 140 11.37 -7.72 -7.34
CA LYS A 140 10.11 -8.46 -7.60
C LYS A 140 8.90 -7.85 -6.92
N VAL A 141 9.10 -7.14 -5.81
CA VAL A 141 8.01 -6.49 -5.08
C VAL A 141 7.36 -5.42 -5.95
N ARG A 142 6.05 -5.54 -6.12
CA ARG A 142 5.26 -4.54 -6.85
C ARG A 142 4.94 -3.38 -5.93
N ILE A 143 5.32 -2.16 -6.34
CA ILE A 143 5.01 -0.94 -5.60
C ILE A 143 4.09 -0.06 -6.46
N GLN A 144 2.88 0.15 -5.97
CA GLN A 144 1.83 0.93 -6.63
C GLN A 144 1.83 2.37 -6.13
N TYR A 145 1.43 3.28 -6.98
CA TYR A 145 1.06 4.63 -6.58
C TYR A 145 -0.44 4.67 -6.20
N GLY A 146 -0.73 5.10 -4.98
CA GLY A 146 -2.09 5.16 -4.40
C GLY A 146 -2.61 6.58 -4.16
N GLY A 147 -1.97 7.60 -4.74
CA GLY A 147 -2.49 8.96 -4.69
C GLY A 147 -3.57 9.21 -5.75
N SER A 148 -3.66 10.44 -6.26
CA SER A 148 -4.64 10.80 -7.29
C SER A 148 -4.28 10.19 -8.64
N VAL A 149 -5.00 9.15 -9.04
CA VAL A 149 -4.88 8.47 -10.34
C VAL A 149 -6.10 8.80 -11.19
N LYS A 150 -5.87 9.27 -12.42
CA LYS A 150 -6.92 9.66 -13.38
C LYS A 150 -6.53 9.21 -14.79
N PRO A 151 -7.51 9.12 -15.73
CA PRO A 151 -7.24 8.75 -17.13
C PRO A 151 -6.17 9.60 -17.82
N ASN A 152 -6.06 10.88 -17.45
CA ASN A 152 -5.11 11.82 -18.06
C ASN A 152 -3.74 11.86 -17.38
N THR A 153 -3.54 11.15 -16.26
CA THR A 153 -2.26 11.12 -15.53
C THR A 153 -1.60 9.76 -15.51
N ILE A 154 -2.36 8.69 -15.70
CA ILE A 154 -1.87 7.32 -15.53
C ILE A 154 -0.70 6.98 -16.47
N THR A 155 -0.77 7.37 -17.76
CA THR A 155 0.30 7.08 -18.73
C THR A 155 1.65 7.65 -18.29
N GLU A 156 1.66 8.89 -17.79
CA GLU A 156 2.89 9.51 -17.30
C GLU A 156 3.38 8.91 -15.98
N GLN A 157 2.48 8.50 -15.11
CA GLN A 157 2.80 7.83 -13.86
C GLN A 157 3.44 6.45 -14.13
N MET A 158 2.84 5.67 -15.02
CA MET A 158 3.34 4.33 -15.40
C MET A 158 4.61 4.35 -16.26
N ALA A 159 5.00 5.51 -16.80
CA ALA A 159 6.27 5.69 -17.49
C ALA A 159 7.46 5.90 -16.53
N MET A 160 7.22 6.03 -15.23
CA MET A 160 8.27 6.20 -14.22
C MET A 160 8.95 4.87 -13.88
N SER A 161 10.23 4.94 -13.50
CA SER A 161 11.09 3.74 -13.32
C SER A 161 10.69 2.82 -12.18
N ASP A 162 10.09 3.36 -11.12
CA ASP A 162 9.84 2.63 -9.87
C ASP A 162 8.35 2.40 -9.58
N ILE A 163 7.45 2.97 -10.39
CA ILE A 163 6.00 2.81 -10.26
C ILE A 163 5.56 1.58 -11.05
N ASP A 164 5.16 0.51 -10.37
CA ASP A 164 4.76 -0.77 -10.98
C ASP A 164 3.26 -0.90 -11.21
N GLY A 165 2.46 0.07 -10.79
CA GLY A 165 1.00 0.01 -10.88
C GLY A 165 0.33 1.16 -10.14
N ALA A 166 -0.98 1.07 -10.02
CA ALA A 166 -1.80 2.06 -9.32
C ALA A 166 -2.85 1.40 -8.41
N LEU A 167 -3.06 1.98 -7.23
CA LEU A 167 -4.20 1.70 -6.37
C LEU A 167 -5.23 2.82 -6.62
N VAL A 168 -6.35 2.47 -7.26
CA VAL A 168 -7.32 3.46 -7.79
C VAL A 168 -8.55 3.53 -6.91
N GLY A 169 -8.80 4.71 -6.32
CA GLY A 169 -9.99 4.99 -5.52
C GLY A 169 -11.19 5.45 -6.37
N GLY A 170 -11.63 6.70 -6.20
CA GLY A 170 -12.86 7.23 -6.79
C GLY A 170 -13.03 7.03 -8.29
N ALA A 171 -11.94 7.09 -9.08
CA ALA A 171 -12.00 6.88 -10.53
C ALA A 171 -12.39 5.43 -10.90
N SER A 172 -12.23 4.45 -10.00
CA SER A 172 -12.66 3.07 -10.22
C SER A 172 -14.18 2.89 -10.18
N LEU A 173 -14.91 3.87 -9.67
CA LEU A 173 -16.38 3.85 -9.60
C LEU A 173 -17.05 4.25 -10.92
N VAL A 174 -16.28 4.78 -11.88
CA VAL A 174 -16.75 5.17 -13.21
C VAL A 174 -16.11 4.25 -14.25
N ALA A 175 -16.91 3.37 -14.85
CA ALA A 175 -16.42 2.32 -15.74
C ALA A 175 -15.55 2.85 -16.90
N ASP A 176 -15.97 3.96 -17.54
CA ASP A 176 -15.23 4.59 -18.65
C ASP A 176 -13.85 5.11 -18.19
N ASP A 177 -13.77 5.72 -17.02
CA ASP A 177 -12.53 6.24 -16.47
C ASP A 177 -11.60 5.10 -16.06
N PHE A 178 -12.15 4.08 -15.39
CA PHE A 178 -11.37 2.92 -14.99
C PHE A 178 -10.84 2.15 -16.19
N SER A 179 -11.65 1.98 -17.23
CA SER A 179 -11.22 1.36 -18.50
C SER A 179 -10.04 2.11 -19.13
N LYS A 180 -10.05 3.44 -19.14
CA LYS A 180 -8.94 4.26 -19.66
C LYS A 180 -7.69 4.15 -18.78
N ILE A 181 -7.87 3.99 -17.45
CA ILE A 181 -6.74 3.79 -16.53
C ILE A 181 -6.09 2.43 -16.75
N VAL A 182 -6.87 1.38 -16.95
CA VAL A 182 -6.35 0.02 -17.16
C VAL A 182 -5.67 -0.14 -18.53
N ASN A 183 -6.13 0.61 -19.54
CA ASN A 183 -5.61 0.55 -20.92
C ASN A 183 -4.76 1.79 -21.29
N TYR A 184 -4.01 2.36 -20.34
CA TYR A 184 -3.16 3.54 -20.49
C TYR A 184 -2.08 3.43 -21.56
#